data_9cffb8cab1050a2c8c51e51591f99302
#
_entry.id   9cffb8cab1050a2c8c51e51591f99302
#
_cell.length_a   1.000
_cell.length_b   1.000
_cell.length_c   1.000
_cell.angle_alpha   90.00
_cell.angle_beta   90.00
_cell.angle_gamma   90.00
#
_symmetry.space_group_name_H-M   'P 1'
#
loop_
_entity.id
_entity.type
_entity.pdbx_description
1 polymer ?
#
loop_
_entity_poly.entity_id
_entity_poly.type
_entity_poly.pdbx_seq_one_letter_code
_entity_poly.pdbx_strand_id
1 'polypeptide(L)'
;MNQLKLVMQNKGYFDAEVDTTMSVKDRKLSITYHVKANEPYQLRNCSYLFPQADLKSYATDKERTLLKDGMLSDAKVLDEERQRISSAMRRNGYYFFDKELIKYTADSSLNARKVDVEMGLQNYITEWSDEQKKRLFTKYIVSEVHFHMDYDPAFVPENESVVSSQKD
;
A
#
# COMPACT_ATOMS: atom_id res chain seq x y z
N MET A 1 5.70 -7.74 24.18
CA MET A 1 5.63 -6.28 24.39
C MET A 1 5.69 -5.49 23.07
N ASN A 2 6.67 -5.69 22.21
CA ASN A 2 6.82 -4.91 20.97
C ASN A 2 5.61 -5.00 20.02
N GLN A 3 4.93 -6.13 19.94
CA GLN A 3 3.79 -6.30 19.02
C GLN A 3 2.59 -5.44 19.39
N LEU A 4 2.21 -5.36 20.68
CA LEU A 4 1.10 -4.50 21.10
C LEU A 4 1.40 -3.02 20.85
N LYS A 5 2.64 -2.57 21.14
CA LYS A 5 3.06 -1.21 20.82
C LYS A 5 2.98 -0.93 19.32
N LEU A 6 3.43 -1.88 18.49
CA LEU A 6 3.35 -1.77 17.03
C LEU A 6 1.89 -1.67 16.54
N VAL A 7 0.99 -2.48 17.11
CA VAL A 7 -0.44 -2.40 16.79
C VAL A 7 -1.00 -1.03 17.12
N MET A 8 -0.64 -0.46 18.28
CA MET A 8 -1.08 0.89 18.66
C MET A 8 -0.52 1.95 17.71
N GLN A 9 0.77 1.86 17.37
CA GLN A 9 1.41 2.77 16.41
C GLN A 9 0.75 2.70 15.03
N ASN A 10 0.43 1.50 14.54
CA ASN A 10 -0.29 1.31 13.28
C ASN A 10 -1.70 1.92 13.28
N LYS A 11 -2.26 2.17 14.45
CA LYS A 11 -3.55 2.85 14.65
C LYS A 11 -3.43 4.35 14.91
N GLY A 12 -2.22 4.90 14.77
CA GLY A 12 -1.94 6.32 14.97
C GLY A 12 -1.58 6.72 16.40
N TYR A 13 -1.47 5.77 17.33
CA TYR A 13 -1.05 6.03 18.70
C TYR A 13 0.47 5.88 18.83
N PHE A 14 1.23 6.80 18.23
CA PHE A 14 2.69 6.69 18.16
C PHE A 14 3.38 6.77 19.52
N ASP A 15 2.76 7.50 20.48
CA ASP A 15 3.25 7.67 21.84
C ASP A 15 2.71 6.61 22.81
N ALA A 16 2.12 5.52 22.32
CA ALA A 16 1.58 4.47 23.17
C ALA A 16 2.68 3.81 24.02
N GLU A 17 2.38 3.64 25.30
CA GLU A 17 3.22 2.94 26.25
C GLU A 17 2.57 1.59 26.60
N VAL A 18 3.38 0.53 26.65
CA VAL A 18 2.92 -0.81 27.02
C VAL A 18 3.83 -1.35 28.11
N ASP A 19 3.22 -1.69 29.25
CA ASP A 19 3.90 -2.34 30.36
C ASP A 19 3.27 -3.70 30.65
N THR A 20 3.97 -4.55 31.40
CA THR A 20 3.54 -5.93 31.66
C THR A 20 3.80 -6.32 33.10
N THR A 21 2.76 -6.80 33.75
CA THR A 21 2.86 -7.43 35.08
C THR A 21 2.67 -8.94 34.97
N MET A 22 3.51 -9.70 35.64
CA MET A 22 3.43 -11.15 35.66
C MET A 22 3.24 -11.65 37.07
N SER A 23 2.37 -12.63 37.27
CA SER A 23 2.18 -13.33 38.54
C SER A 23 2.08 -14.83 38.32
N VAL A 24 2.70 -15.60 39.23
CA VAL A 24 2.63 -17.06 39.20
C VAL A 24 1.92 -17.54 40.47
N LYS A 25 0.82 -18.26 40.30
CA LYS A 25 0.10 -18.90 41.39
C LYS A 25 -0.34 -20.30 40.96
N ASP A 26 -0.12 -21.30 41.84
CA ASP A 26 -0.55 -22.68 41.60
C ASP A 26 -0.09 -23.24 40.23
N ARG A 27 1.18 -23.01 39.85
CA ARG A 27 1.78 -23.36 38.55
C ARG A 27 1.10 -22.72 37.34
N LYS A 28 0.28 -21.69 37.55
CA LYS A 28 -0.37 -20.91 36.47
C LYS A 28 0.34 -19.54 36.38
N LEU A 29 0.72 -19.17 35.16
CA LEU A 29 1.26 -17.86 34.85
C LEU A 29 0.11 -16.96 34.39
N SER A 30 -0.07 -15.84 35.07
CA SER A 30 -0.96 -14.74 34.62
C SER A 30 -0.11 -13.58 34.13
N ILE A 31 -0.41 -13.09 32.94
CA ILE A 31 0.26 -11.94 32.33
C ILE A 31 -0.80 -10.85 32.12
N THR A 32 -0.58 -9.68 32.66
CA THR A 32 -1.44 -8.51 32.47
C THR A 32 -0.67 -7.45 31.71
N TYR A 33 -1.23 -6.99 30.59
CA TYR A 33 -0.68 -5.90 29.79
C TYR A 33 -1.39 -4.59 30.18
N HIS A 34 -0.62 -3.59 30.54
CA HIS A 34 -1.08 -2.25 30.82
C HIS A 34 -0.78 -1.37 29.63
N VAL A 35 -1.83 -0.92 28.93
CA VAL A 35 -1.69 -0.10 27.73
C VAL A 35 -2.16 1.32 28.04
N LYS A 36 -1.26 2.28 27.88
CA LYS A 36 -1.55 3.71 27.92
C LYS A 36 -1.47 4.25 26.49
N ALA A 37 -2.62 4.47 25.87
CA ALA A 37 -2.70 4.82 24.45
C ALA A 37 -2.15 6.21 24.14
N ASN A 38 -2.32 7.18 25.08
CA ASN A 38 -2.12 8.60 24.85
C ASN A 38 -3.03 9.12 23.72
N GLU A 39 -2.84 10.35 23.26
CA GLU A 39 -3.66 10.91 22.18
C GLU A 39 -3.17 10.44 20.82
N PRO A 40 -4.07 10.10 19.87
CA PRO A 40 -3.67 9.66 18.55
C PRO A 40 -3.22 10.82 17.65
N TYR A 41 -2.41 10.49 16.66
CA TYR A 41 -2.03 11.40 15.60
C TYR A 41 -3.07 11.39 14.48
N GLN A 42 -3.35 12.58 13.93
CA GLN A 42 -4.29 12.77 12.83
C GLN A 42 -3.57 13.17 11.54
N LEU A 43 -4.09 12.70 10.42
CA LEU A 43 -3.64 13.11 9.11
C LEU A 43 -3.96 14.61 8.89
N ARG A 44 -2.94 15.41 8.56
CA ARG A 44 -3.11 16.83 8.24
C ARG A 44 -3.17 17.07 6.75
N ASN A 45 -2.23 16.47 6.02
CA ASN A 45 -2.12 16.63 4.59
C ASN A 45 -1.64 15.33 3.96
N CYS A 46 -2.14 15.04 2.75
CA CYS A 46 -1.64 13.95 1.93
C CYS A 46 -1.20 14.49 0.57
N SER A 47 0.07 14.29 0.24
CA SER A 47 0.63 14.63 -1.05
C SER A 47 0.93 13.38 -1.88
N TYR A 48 0.86 13.52 -3.21
CA TYR A 48 1.08 12.42 -4.13
C TYR A 48 2.22 12.75 -5.08
N LEU A 49 3.27 11.92 -5.07
CA LEU A 49 4.46 12.09 -5.89
C LEU A 49 4.55 10.98 -6.94
N PHE A 50 3.99 11.25 -8.12
CA PHE A 50 4.04 10.36 -9.27
C PHE A 50 4.72 11.06 -10.45
N PRO A 51 5.59 10.36 -11.21
CA PRO A 51 6.40 10.99 -12.27
C PRO A 51 5.60 11.42 -13.49
N GLN A 52 4.46 10.80 -13.73
CA GLN A 52 3.60 11.06 -14.87
C GLN A 52 2.25 11.64 -14.42
N ALA A 53 1.75 12.63 -15.15
CA ALA A 53 0.47 13.28 -14.84
C ALA A 53 -0.71 12.28 -14.84
N ASP A 54 -0.72 11.34 -15.78
CA ASP A 54 -1.75 10.31 -15.87
C ASP A 54 -1.81 9.46 -14.61
N LEU A 55 -0.66 8.99 -14.11
CA LEU A 55 -0.59 8.18 -12.88
C LEU A 55 -1.03 9.00 -11.67
N LYS A 56 -0.62 10.28 -11.64
CA LYS A 56 -1.02 11.18 -10.57
C LYS A 56 -2.53 11.37 -10.53
N SER A 57 -3.21 11.43 -11.68
CA SER A 57 -4.66 11.60 -11.74
C SER A 57 -5.42 10.48 -11.04
N TYR A 58 -4.98 9.22 -11.15
CA TYR A 58 -5.58 8.08 -10.44
C TYR A 58 -5.36 8.13 -8.93
N ALA A 59 -4.24 8.71 -8.49
CA ALA A 59 -3.94 8.87 -7.08
C ALA A 59 -4.75 10.02 -6.46
N THR A 60 -4.86 11.16 -7.16
CA THR A 60 -5.47 12.40 -6.64
C THR A 60 -6.99 12.49 -6.83
N ASP A 61 -7.65 11.38 -7.16
CA ASP A 61 -9.12 11.33 -7.27
C ASP A 61 -9.77 11.59 -5.89
N LYS A 62 -10.21 12.82 -5.68
CA LYS A 62 -10.77 13.30 -4.39
C LYS A 62 -12.08 12.59 -4.00
N GLU A 63 -12.83 12.07 -4.97
CA GLU A 63 -14.09 11.37 -4.69
C GLU A 63 -13.85 9.95 -4.19
N ARG A 64 -12.74 9.33 -4.62
CA ARG A 64 -12.43 7.94 -4.34
C ARG A 64 -11.33 7.73 -3.31
N THR A 65 -10.56 8.77 -2.97
CA THR A 65 -9.52 8.67 -1.95
C THR A 65 -10.10 8.29 -0.59
N LEU A 66 -9.43 7.38 0.08
CA LEU A 66 -9.75 6.98 1.45
C LEU A 66 -9.13 7.92 2.48
N LEU A 67 -8.18 8.76 2.06
CA LEU A 67 -7.45 9.67 2.93
C LEU A 67 -8.19 11.01 3.03
N LYS A 68 -8.56 11.37 4.26
CA LYS A 68 -9.27 12.61 4.55
C LYS A 68 -8.53 13.38 5.65
N ASP A 69 -8.49 14.70 5.51
CA ASP A 69 -7.90 15.57 6.52
C ASP A 69 -8.61 15.37 7.87
N GLY A 70 -7.82 15.30 8.94
CA GLY A 70 -8.30 15.11 10.30
C GLY A 70 -8.62 13.66 10.68
N MET A 71 -8.56 12.69 9.76
CA MET A 71 -8.69 11.28 10.11
C MET A 71 -7.50 10.78 10.92
N LEU A 72 -7.67 9.68 11.64
CA LEU A 72 -6.56 9.03 12.35
C LEU A 72 -5.50 8.54 11.35
N SER A 73 -4.23 8.65 11.72
CA SER A 73 -3.11 8.11 10.93
C SER A 73 -3.06 6.60 11.06
N ASP A 74 -3.97 5.90 10.39
CA ASP A 74 -4.10 4.44 10.42
C ASP A 74 -3.33 3.81 9.23
N ALA A 75 -2.32 3.00 9.53
CA ALA A 75 -1.51 2.31 8.52
C ALA A 75 -2.34 1.38 7.61
N LYS A 76 -3.44 0.82 8.13
CA LYS A 76 -4.35 -0.01 7.34
C LYS A 76 -5.04 0.81 6.25
N VAL A 77 -5.51 2.00 6.58
CA VAL A 77 -6.17 2.89 5.61
C VAL A 77 -5.17 3.37 4.55
N LEU A 78 -3.91 3.63 4.95
CA LEU A 78 -2.84 3.94 4.00
C LEU A 78 -2.56 2.77 3.04
N ASP A 79 -2.58 1.53 3.52
CA ASP A 79 -2.41 0.35 2.65
C ASP A 79 -3.63 0.12 1.74
N GLU A 80 -4.84 0.34 2.23
CA GLU A 80 -6.07 0.29 1.44
C GLU A 80 -6.07 1.35 0.33
N GLU A 81 -5.53 2.54 0.61
CA GLU A 81 -5.36 3.60 -0.40
C GLU A 81 -4.34 3.20 -1.48
N ARG A 82 -3.20 2.59 -1.09
CA ARG A 82 -2.24 2.01 -2.05
C ARG A 82 -2.91 0.98 -2.94
N GLN A 83 -3.74 0.10 -2.37
CA GLN A 83 -4.50 -0.91 -3.11
C GLN A 83 -5.52 -0.27 -4.05
N ARG A 84 -6.22 0.79 -3.62
CA ARG A 84 -7.17 1.54 -4.46
C ARG A 84 -6.47 2.13 -5.68
N ILE A 85 -5.34 2.81 -5.46
CA ILE A 85 -4.55 3.45 -6.52
C ILE A 85 -4.04 2.39 -7.50
N SER A 86 -3.41 1.32 -7.01
CA SER A 86 -2.91 0.22 -7.82
C SER A 86 -4.02 -0.42 -8.66
N SER A 87 -5.18 -0.66 -8.06
CA SER A 87 -6.34 -1.23 -8.76
C SER A 87 -6.87 -0.28 -9.84
N ALA A 88 -6.89 1.04 -9.58
CA ALA A 88 -7.30 2.02 -10.57
C ALA A 88 -6.34 2.04 -11.77
N MET A 89 -5.04 2.01 -11.53
CA MET A 89 -4.01 1.97 -12.58
C MET A 89 -4.12 0.69 -13.41
N ARG A 90 -4.25 -0.48 -12.78
CA ARG A 90 -4.40 -1.76 -13.51
C ARG A 90 -5.65 -1.81 -14.39
N ARG A 91 -6.79 -1.30 -13.91
CA ARG A 91 -8.02 -1.20 -14.71
C ARG A 91 -7.88 -0.28 -15.92
N ASN A 92 -6.93 0.65 -15.88
CA ASN A 92 -6.64 1.59 -16.97
C ASN A 92 -5.43 1.16 -17.83
N GLY A 93 -5.07 -0.13 -17.76
CA GLY A 93 -4.10 -0.76 -18.65
C GLY A 93 -2.68 -0.85 -18.11
N TYR A 94 -2.36 -0.28 -16.96
CA TYR A 94 -1.02 -0.43 -16.35
C TYR A 94 -0.90 -1.79 -15.66
N TYR A 95 -0.86 -2.84 -16.45
CA TYR A 95 -0.98 -4.24 -16.02
C TYR A 95 0.06 -4.65 -14.97
N PHE A 96 1.30 -4.19 -15.12
CA PHE A 96 2.40 -4.52 -14.21
C PHE A 96 2.46 -3.63 -12.96
N PHE A 97 1.51 -2.73 -12.79
CA PHE A 97 1.48 -1.87 -11.62
C PHE A 97 0.99 -2.63 -10.39
N ASP A 98 1.74 -2.55 -9.29
CA ASP A 98 1.40 -3.17 -8.02
C ASP A 98 1.42 -2.17 -6.86
N LYS A 99 0.65 -2.41 -5.81
CA LYS A 99 0.61 -1.55 -4.62
C LYS A 99 1.95 -1.46 -3.91
N GLU A 100 2.79 -2.51 -4.00
CA GLU A 100 4.11 -2.52 -3.36
C GLU A 100 5.09 -1.51 -3.99
N LEU A 101 4.79 -1.01 -5.18
CA LEU A 101 5.50 0.08 -5.84
C LEU A 101 5.21 1.44 -5.21
N ILE A 102 4.07 1.58 -4.54
CA ILE A 102 3.69 2.81 -3.86
C ILE A 102 4.27 2.78 -2.45
N LYS A 103 5.13 3.73 -2.14
CA LYS A 103 5.63 3.96 -0.77
C LYS A 103 4.98 5.20 -0.19
N TYR A 104 4.97 5.27 1.12
CA TYR A 104 4.59 6.49 1.83
C TYR A 104 5.61 6.84 2.89
N THR A 105 5.82 8.12 3.04
CA THR A 105 6.64 8.73 4.07
C THR A 105 5.73 9.58 4.96
N ALA A 106 5.85 9.40 6.25
CA ALA A 106 5.05 10.12 7.24
C ALA A 106 5.97 11.08 8.02
N ASP A 107 5.64 12.37 8.02
CA ASP A 107 6.32 13.38 8.82
C ASP A 107 5.44 13.79 10.01
N SER A 108 5.87 13.43 11.20
CA SER A 108 5.22 13.76 12.47
C SER A 108 5.94 14.86 13.26
N SER A 109 6.97 15.49 12.69
CA SER A 109 7.83 16.48 13.38
C SER A 109 7.13 17.79 13.72
N LEU A 110 5.92 18.01 13.27
CA LEU A 110 5.18 19.26 13.29
C LEU A 110 4.48 19.62 14.60
N ASN A 111 4.81 18.96 15.69
CA ASN A 111 4.45 19.28 17.09
C ASN A 111 2.95 19.52 17.41
N ALA A 112 2.00 18.96 16.66
CA ALA A 112 0.57 19.16 16.92
C ALA A 112 -0.25 17.87 16.89
N ARG A 113 0.39 16.71 17.13
CA ARG A 113 -0.21 15.37 16.95
C ARG A 113 -0.84 15.21 15.56
N LYS A 114 -0.15 15.79 14.56
CA LYS A 114 -0.53 15.76 13.17
C LYS A 114 0.58 15.14 12.34
N VAL A 115 0.19 14.47 11.25
CA VAL A 115 1.10 13.78 10.35
C VAL A 115 0.81 14.27 8.92
N ASP A 116 1.86 14.67 8.22
CA ASP A 116 1.82 14.84 6.77
C ASP A 116 2.29 13.55 6.11
N VAL A 117 1.55 13.05 5.13
CA VAL A 117 1.89 11.84 4.39
C VAL A 117 2.20 12.20 2.95
N GLU A 118 3.37 11.78 2.47
CA GLU A 118 3.71 11.78 1.05
C GLU A 118 3.64 10.34 0.53
N MET A 119 2.85 10.11 -0.50
CA MET A 119 2.65 8.82 -1.13
C MET A 119 3.10 8.85 -2.59
N GLY A 120 3.94 7.91 -3.01
CA GLY A 120 4.44 7.91 -4.38
C GLY A 120 5.39 6.77 -4.72
N LEU A 121 6.05 6.90 -5.88
CA LEU A 121 6.96 5.90 -6.44
C LEU A 121 8.44 6.25 -6.25
N GLN A 122 8.76 7.24 -5.43
CA GLN A 122 10.05 7.94 -5.40
C GLN A 122 11.27 7.01 -5.28
N ASN A 123 11.20 5.98 -4.44
CA ASN A 123 12.36 5.12 -4.15
C ASN A 123 12.59 4.01 -5.20
N TYR A 124 11.60 3.71 -6.05
CA TYR A 124 11.72 2.64 -7.04
C TYR A 124 12.26 3.10 -8.39
N ILE A 125 11.95 4.35 -8.77
CA ILE A 125 12.25 4.86 -10.11
C ILE A 125 13.75 5.07 -10.32
N THR A 126 14.49 5.41 -9.26
CA THR A 126 15.94 5.68 -9.35
C THR A 126 16.77 4.42 -9.53
N GLU A 127 16.32 3.28 -9.03
CA GLU A 127 17.06 2.02 -9.04
C GLU A 127 16.73 1.12 -10.24
N TRP A 128 15.72 1.47 -11.02
CA TRP A 128 15.25 0.63 -12.12
C TRP A 128 15.89 0.97 -13.45
N SER A 129 16.10 -0.09 -14.26
CA SER A 129 16.51 0.09 -15.66
C SER A 129 15.41 0.78 -16.46
N ASP A 130 15.80 1.40 -17.59
CA ASP A 130 14.83 2.08 -18.46
C ASP A 130 13.79 1.12 -19.04
N GLU A 131 14.16 -0.14 -19.26
CA GLU A 131 13.23 -1.19 -19.72
C GLU A 131 12.18 -1.51 -18.64
N GLN A 132 12.58 -1.64 -17.37
CA GLN A 132 11.66 -1.84 -16.26
C GLN A 132 10.69 -0.67 -16.09
N LYS A 133 11.19 0.57 -16.21
CA LYS A 133 10.36 1.79 -16.19
C LYS A 133 9.38 1.79 -17.36
N LYS A 134 9.86 1.49 -18.58
CA LYS A 134 9.01 1.41 -19.76
C LYS A 134 7.89 0.39 -19.58
N ARG A 135 8.22 -0.80 -19.11
CA ARG A 135 7.23 -1.86 -18.86
C ARG A 135 6.17 -1.44 -17.83
N LEU A 136 6.57 -0.78 -16.74
CA LEU A 136 5.65 -0.31 -15.71
C LEU A 136 4.68 0.76 -16.22
N PHE A 137 5.20 1.70 -17.02
CA PHE A 137 4.45 2.86 -17.48
C PHE A 137 3.77 2.68 -18.85
N THR A 138 3.88 1.49 -19.46
CA THR A 138 3.18 1.15 -20.69
C THR A 138 1.76 0.68 -20.37
N LYS A 139 0.78 1.19 -21.11
CA LYS A 139 -0.59 0.70 -21.07
C LYS A 139 -0.72 -0.52 -21.99
N TYR A 140 -1.30 -1.58 -21.44
CA TYR A 140 -1.59 -2.82 -22.15
C TYR A 140 -3.09 -2.95 -22.39
N ILE A 141 -3.46 -3.44 -23.54
CA ILE A 141 -4.85 -3.70 -23.94
C ILE A 141 -4.96 -5.19 -24.22
N VAL A 142 -5.97 -5.85 -23.64
CA VAL A 142 -6.28 -7.23 -24.00
C VAL A 142 -6.84 -7.26 -25.40
N SER A 143 -6.12 -7.86 -26.35
CA SER A 143 -6.53 -7.97 -27.76
C SER A 143 -7.40 -9.19 -27.99
N GLU A 144 -7.16 -10.27 -27.26
CA GLU A 144 -7.83 -11.55 -27.47
C GLU A 144 -7.91 -12.35 -26.18
N VAL A 145 -8.98 -13.12 -26.00
CA VAL A 145 -9.17 -14.02 -24.84
C VAL A 145 -9.59 -15.38 -25.38
N HIS A 146 -8.83 -16.42 -25.08
CA HIS A 146 -9.12 -17.80 -25.40
C HIS A 146 -9.62 -18.55 -24.18
N PHE A 147 -10.72 -19.26 -24.30
CA PHE A 147 -11.28 -20.12 -23.26
C PHE A 147 -11.09 -21.59 -23.66
N HIS A 148 -10.35 -22.34 -22.87
CA HIS A 148 -10.18 -23.77 -23.04
C HIS A 148 -11.06 -24.49 -22.00
N MET A 149 -12.16 -25.10 -22.45
CA MET A 149 -13.18 -25.70 -21.58
C MET A 149 -12.69 -27.00 -20.91
N ASP A 150 -11.84 -27.75 -21.61
CA ASP A 150 -11.32 -29.06 -21.15
C ASP A 150 -9.82 -28.96 -20.80
N TYR A 151 -9.44 -27.94 -20.06
CA TYR A 151 -8.04 -27.71 -19.71
C TYR A 151 -7.52 -28.81 -18.77
N ASP A 152 -6.53 -29.59 -19.25
CA ASP A 152 -5.74 -30.53 -18.44
C ASP A 152 -4.41 -29.84 -18.02
N PRO A 153 -4.17 -29.58 -16.72
CA PRO A 153 -2.93 -28.94 -16.26
C PRO A 153 -1.68 -29.81 -16.49
N ALA A 154 -1.84 -31.11 -16.78
CA ALA A 154 -0.73 -32.01 -17.15
C ALA A 154 -0.37 -31.91 -18.65
N PHE A 155 -1.23 -31.31 -19.47
CA PHE A 155 -1.00 -31.12 -20.88
C PHE A 155 -0.26 -29.80 -21.12
N VAL A 156 1.02 -29.86 -21.46
CA VAL A 156 1.81 -28.71 -21.91
C VAL A 156 1.71 -28.66 -23.44
N PRO A 157 0.98 -27.69 -24.04
CA PRO A 157 0.92 -27.56 -25.51
C PRO A 157 2.31 -27.19 -26.04
N GLU A 158 2.81 -27.97 -26.97
CA GLU A 158 4.08 -27.72 -27.69
C GLU A 158 3.93 -26.51 -28.60
N ASN A 159 3.99 -25.33 -28.36
CA ASN A 159 3.88 -24.11 -29.19
C ASN A 159 2.56 -23.32 -29.05
N GLU A 160 2.39 -22.57 -27.99
CA GLU A 160 1.66 -21.31 -28.07
C GLU A 160 2.67 -20.14 -28.01
N SER A 161 2.95 -19.59 -29.19
CA SER A 161 3.68 -18.32 -29.29
C SER A 161 2.79 -17.20 -28.77
N VAL A 162 3.17 -16.60 -27.65
CA VAL A 162 2.53 -15.36 -27.15
C VAL A 162 2.83 -14.24 -28.16
N VAL A 163 1.90 -13.93 -29.01
CA VAL A 163 1.99 -12.78 -29.93
C VAL A 163 1.65 -11.54 -29.13
N SER A 164 2.64 -10.78 -28.71
CA SER A 164 2.45 -9.43 -28.18
C SER A 164 2.36 -8.46 -29.36
N SER A 165 1.16 -8.01 -29.72
CA SER A 165 1.03 -6.90 -30.66
C SER A 165 1.05 -5.58 -29.90
N GLN A 166 2.13 -4.84 -30.05
CA GLN A 166 2.24 -3.44 -29.70
C GLN A 166 1.61 -2.63 -30.83
N LYS A 167 0.56 -1.85 -30.55
CA LYS A 167 0.09 -0.81 -31.47
C LYS A 167 0.67 0.52 -30.98
N ASP A 168 1.44 1.16 -31.88
CA ASP A 168 1.95 2.52 -31.74
C ASP A 168 0.83 3.56 -31.61
#